data_ae82c289b51fee176af2745622fb388f
#
_entry.id   ae82c289b51fee176af2745622fb388f
#
_cell.length_a   1.000
_cell.length_b   1.000
_cell.length_c   1.000
_cell.angle_alpha   90.00
_cell.angle_beta   90.00
_cell.angle_gamma   90.00
#
_symmetry.space_group_name_H-M   'P 1'
#
loop_
_entity.id
_entity.type
_entity.pdbx_description
1 polymer ?
#
loop_
_entity_poly.entity_id
_entity_poly.type
_entity_poly.pdbx_seq_one_letter_code
_entity_poly.pdbx_strand_id
1 'polypeptide(L)'
;THSVAVCYRCSTRLYYAPVPAWFIDVQKLRPALLRENEKMNWYPEYLKEGRFAKGIENAPDWNISRSRYWATPIPVWQASTGERRVIQSIADLQKWAVHPEEVADVYDLHRHFVDDIEVWIDDDKTIKGKRIPEVFDCWVESGSMPYASRHYPFENKQVFEETYPAQFVSEYIAQTRGWFYTMHVMSVGIFEQQAVENTLTTGTILAADGSKMSKSKKNFPDPMAVIDRFGVDSLRLYLMSSPVMKGENINFNEKEVSDIRKRIF
;
A
#
# COMPACT_ATOMS: atom_id res chain seq x y z
N THR A 1 28.57 8.33 19.54
CA THR A 1 28.18 8.20 18.13
C THR A 1 26.67 7.96 18.07
N HIS A 2 25.98 8.64 17.17
CA HIS A 2 24.55 8.46 16.93
C HIS A 2 24.30 8.38 15.42
N SER A 3 23.23 7.70 15.03
CA SER A 3 22.82 7.61 13.65
C SER A 3 22.14 8.90 13.21
N VAL A 4 22.44 9.36 12.01
CA VAL A 4 21.84 10.54 11.40
C VAL A 4 21.14 10.11 10.12
N ALA A 5 19.92 10.59 9.92
CA ALA A 5 19.19 10.35 8.68
C ALA A 5 19.84 11.08 7.51
N VAL A 6 20.05 10.37 6.40
CA VAL A 6 20.60 10.92 5.16
C VAL A 6 19.66 10.63 3.99
N CYS A 7 19.70 11.49 2.98
CA CYS A 7 18.97 11.26 1.75
C CYS A 7 19.49 9.99 1.05
N TYR A 8 18.62 9.08 0.73
CA TYR A 8 18.99 7.80 0.07
C TYR A 8 19.53 7.98 -1.36
N ARG A 9 19.32 9.16 -1.96
CA ARG A 9 19.80 9.48 -3.31
C ARG A 9 21.19 10.13 -3.32
N CYS A 10 21.37 11.17 -2.51
CA CYS A 10 22.58 12.01 -2.56
C CYS A 10 23.39 11.97 -1.27
N SER A 11 22.98 11.19 -0.27
CA SER A 11 23.62 11.06 1.03
C SER A 11 23.72 12.36 1.85
N THR A 12 23.04 13.44 1.41
CA THR A 12 22.97 14.69 2.15
C THR A 12 22.24 14.46 3.48
N ARG A 13 22.77 15.03 4.56
CA ARG A 13 22.17 14.96 5.89
C ARG A 13 20.79 15.60 5.89
N LEU A 14 19.82 14.89 6.47
CA LEU A 14 18.45 15.38 6.65
C LEU A 14 18.27 15.99 8.03
N TYR A 15 17.28 16.87 8.14
CA TYR A 15 16.83 17.46 9.40
C TYR A 15 15.30 17.37 9.48
N TYR A 16 14.78 17.39 10.70
CA TYR A 16 13.35 17.42 10.93
C TYR A 16 12.81 18.85 10.80
N ALA A 17 11.72 19.02 10.07
CA ALA A 17 10.99 20.28 9.97
C ALA A 17 9.48 19.99 10.06
N PRO A 18 8.70 20.81 10.78
CA PRO A 18 7.25 20.71 10.75
C PRO A 18 6.74 21.16 9.39
N VAL A 19 5.86 20.38 8.80
CA VAL A 19 5.17 20.72 7.55
C VAL A 19 3.69 20.37 7.69
N PRO A 20 2.77 21.13 7.10
CA PRO A 20 1.37 20.75 7.01
C PRO A 20 1.24 19.41 6.29
N ALA A 21 0.34 18.57 6.76
CA ALA A 21 0.13 17.25 6.17
C ALA A 21 -1.30 16.76 6.41
N TRP A 22 -1.74 15.82 5.58
CA TRP A 22 -3.03 15.15 5.72
C TRP A 22 -2.85 13.81 6.39
N PHE A 23 -3.70 13.51 7.35
CA PHE A 23 -3.62 12.30 8.15
C PHE A 23 -4.94 11.54 8.15
N ILE A 24 -4.86 10.20 8.17
CA ILE A 24 -5.94 9.36 8.65
C ILE A 24 -5.76 9.20 10.16
N ASP A 25 -6.81 9.52 10.93
CA ASP A 25 -6.86 9.33 12.39
C ASP A 25 -6.99 7.83 12.71
N VAL A 26 -5.86 7.15 12.67
CA VAL A 26 -5.77 5.71 12.95
C VAL A 26 -6.09 5.42 14.42
N GLN A 27 -5.78 6.34 15.31
CA GLN A 27 -6.06 6.17 16.73
C GLN A 27 -7.56 6.08 16.99
N LYS A 28 -8.37 6.87 16.28
CA LYS A 28 -9.82 6.78 16.34
C LYS A 28 -10.36 5.47 15.73
N LEU A 29 -9.74 4.98 14.67
CA LEU A 29 -10.13 3.73 14.01
C LEU A 29 -9.66 2.47 14.77
N ARG A 30 -8.68 2.58 15.67
CA ARG A 30 -8.02 1.45 16.33
C ARG A 30 -8.96 0.40 16.93
N PRO A 31 -10.03 0.76 17.67
CA PRO A 31 -10.95 -0.25 18.20
C PRO A 31 -11.62 -1.07 17.10
N ALA A 32 -12.01 -0.43 15.99
CA ALA A 32 -12.60 -1.11 14.84
C ALA A 32 -11.57 -1.98 14.11
N LEU A 33 -10.34 -1.50 13.92
CA LEU A 33 -9.25 -2.26 13.30
C LEU A 33 -8.95 -3.55 14.08
N LEU A 34 -8.88 -3.48 15.39
CA LEU A 34 -8.65 -4.67 16.23
C LEU A 34 -9.84 -5.63 16.16
N ARG A 35 -11.07 -5.13 16.25
CA ARG A 35 -12.29 -5.95 16.12
C ARG A 35 -12.36 -6.67 14.77
N GLU A 36 -12.07 -5.99 13.68
CA GLU A 36 -12.12 -6.58 12.33
C GLU A 36 -10.94 -7.55 12.09
N ASN A 37 -9.78 -7.35 12.73
CA ASN A 37 -8.69 -8.33 12.70
C ASN A 37 -9.09 -9.67 13.34
N GLU A 38 -9.96 -9.67 14.34
CA GLU A 38 -10.44 -10.93 14.95
C GLU A 38 -11.17 -11.85 13.95
N LYS A 39 -11.78 -11.28 12.93
CA LYS A 39 -12.47 -12.01 11.86
C LYS A 39 -11.53 -12.59 10.80
N MET A 40 -10.28 -12.11 10.73
CA MET A 40 -9.29 -12.56 9.77
C MET A 40 -8.63 -13.87 10.18
N ASN A 41 -8.42 -14.77 9.24
CA ASN A 41 -7.62 -15.98 9.43
C ASN A 41 -6.16 -15.69 9.04
N TRP A 42 -5.22 -15.95 9.94
CA TRP A 42 -3.80 -15.74 9.71
C TRP A 42 -3.04 -17.06 9.65
N TYR A 43 -2.17 -17.18 8.67
CA TYR A 43 -1.26 -18.30 8.49
C TYR A 43 0.17 -17.79 8.37
N PRO A 44 1.03 -17.97 9.38
CA PRO A 44 0.79 -18.62 10.70
C PRO A 44 -0.12 -17.80 11.63
N GLU A 45 -0.93 -18.49 12.43
CA GLU A 45 -1.91 -17.89 13.33
C GLU A 45 -1.31 -16.91 14.36
N TYR A 46 -0.13 -17.21 14.88
CA TYR A 46 0.56 -16.36 15.88
C TYR A 46 0.79 -14.91 15.43
N LEU A 47 0.77 -14.65 14.12
CA LEU A 47 0.95 -13.30 13.56
C LEU A 47 -0.26 -12.41 13.81
N LYS A 48 -1.45 -12.97 13.97
CA LYS A 48 -2.69 -12.25 14.24
C LYS A 48 -2.56 -11.35 15.47
N GLU A 49 -2.30 -11.94 16.61
CA GLU A 49 -2.18 -11.23 17.89
C GLU A 49 -0.77 -10.69 18.14
N GLY A 50 0.22 -11.53 17.84
CA GLY A 50 1.61 -11.26 18.19
C GLY A 50 2.28 -10.13 17.41
N ARG A 51 1.89 -9.92 16.16
CA ARG A 51 2.54 -8.96 15.28
C ARG A 51 1.58 -7.95 14.65
N PHE A 52 0.48 -8.40 14.08
CA PHE A 52 -0.45 -7.51 13.40
C PHE A 52 -1.26 -6.67 14.38
N ALA A 53 -1.93 -7.30 15.37
CA ALA A 53 -2.67 -6.57 16.41
C ALA A 53 -1.76 -5.61 17.18
N LYS A 54 -0.57 -6.06 17.62
CA LYS A 54 0.41 -5.16 18.28
C LYS A 54 0.91 -4.04 17.38
N GLY A 55 0.96 -4.27 16.07
CA GLY A 55 1.25 -3.22 15.09
C GLY A 55 0.16 -2.15 15.09
N ILE A 56 -1.10 -2.54 15.10
CA ILE A 56 -2.28 -1.66 15.15
C ILE A 56 -2.33 -0.90 16.48
N GLU A 57 -2.11 -1.58 17.61
CA GLU A 57 -2.13 -0.97 18.95
C GLU A 57 -1.15 0.19 19.08
N ASN A 58 0.02 0.09 18.46
CA ASN A 58 1.09 1.06 18.52
C ASN A 58 1.19 1.97 17.29
N ALA A 59 0.28 1.84 16.32
CA ALA A 59 0.33 2.64 15.11
C ALA A 59 0.02 4.12 15.42
N PRO A 60 0.85 5.06 14.94
CA PRO A 60 0.50 6.47 14.93
C PRO A 60 -0.55 6.75 13.85
N ASP A 61 -1.07 7.98 13.83
CA ASP A 61 -1.87 8.46 12.72
C ASP A 61 -1.07 8.40 11.42
N TRP A 62 -1.75 8.02 10.35
CA TRP A 62 -1.08 7.79 9.08
C TRP A 62 -1.05 9.06 8.23
N ASN A 63 0.14 9.63 8.05
CA ASN A 63 0.35 10.72 7.10
C ASN A 63 0.20 10.19 5.67
N ILE A 64 -0.88 10.60 5.00
CA ILE A 64 -1.23 10.18 3.64
C ILE A 64 -0.81 11.15 2.55
N SER A 65 -0.26 12.31 2.89
CA SER A 65 0.18 13.31 1.91
C SER A 65 1.69 13.30 1.68
N ARG A 66 2.09 13.55 0.43
CA ARG A 66 3.50 13.66 0.02
C ARG A 66 3.72 14.88 -0.85
N SER A 67 4.83 15.58 -0.60
CA SER A 67 5.32 16.67 -1.47
C SER A 67 6.14 16.09 -2.61
N ARG A 68 5.47 15.51 -3.59
CA ARG A 68 6.08 14.88 -4.79
C ARG A 68 5.30 15.27 -6.03
N TYR A 69 5.97 15.13 -7.19
CA TYR A 69 5.32 15.41 -8.47
C TYR A 69 4.50 14.20 -8.94
N TRP A 70 5.08 13.01 -8.92
CA TRP A 70 4.43 11.79 -9.43
C TRP A 70 3.83 10.95 -8.30
N ALA A 71 2.55 10.86 -8.27
CA ALA A 71 1.63 9.97 -7.57
C ALA A 71 0.19 10.49 -7.80
N THR A 72 -0.81 9.78 -7.30
CA THR A 72 -2.22 10.20 -7.38
C THR A 72 -2.42 11.51 -6.61
N PRO A 73 -2.89 12.59 -7.25
CA PRO A 73 -3.19 13.85 -6.60
C PRO A 73 -4.28 13.70 -5.54
N ILE A 74 -4.13 14.39 -4.42
CA ILE A 74 -5.22 14.48 -3.44
C ILE A 74 -6.33 15.33 -4.06
N PRO A 75 -7.58 14.81 -4.17
CA PRO A 75 -8.65 15.47 -4.92
C PRO A 75 -9.35 16.57 -4.09
N VAL A 76 -8.57 17.49 -3.54
CA VAL A 76 -9.04 18.61 -2.72
C VAL A 76 -8.65 19.92 -3.38
N TRP A 77 -9.63 20.76 -3.63
CA TRP A 77 -9.42 22.15 -4.05
C TRP A 77 -9.65 23.08 -2.87
N GLN A 78 -8.81 24.10 -2.75
CA GLN A 78 -8.84 25.03 -1.64
C GLN A 78 -8.81 26.46 -2.14
N ALA A 79 -9.67 27.31 -1.56
CA ALA A 79 -9.66 28.74 -1.76
C ALA A 79 -8.53 29.41 -0.97
N SER A 80 -8.18 30.63 -1.33
CA SER A 80 -7.20 31.44 -0.58
C SER A 80 -7.68 31.77 0.85
N THR A 81 -8.96 31.73 1.09
CA THR A 81 -9.63 31.94 2.38
C THR A 81 -9.64 30.71 3.29
N GLY A 82 -9.29 29.54 2.70
CA GLY A 82 -9.13 28.28 3.44
C GLY A 82 -10.27 27.28 3.27
N GLU A 83 -11.39 27.66 2.66
CA GLU A 83 -12.49 26.75 2.35
C GLU A 83 -12.05 25.69 1.34
N ARG A 84 -12.66 24.52 1.39
CA ARG A 84 -12.25 23.36 0.62
C ARG A 84 -13.44 22.64 -0.01
N ARG A 85 -13.22 22.10 -1.19
CA ARG A 85 -14.10 21.14 -1.85
C ARG A 85 -13.33 19.88 -2.18
N VAL A 86 -13.90 18.73 -1.85
CA VAL A 86 -13.43 17.42 -2.29
C VAL A 86 -14.14 17.09 -3.60
N ILE A 87 -13.37 16.78 -4.64
CA ILE A 87 -13.90 16.33 -5.93
C ILE A 87 -13.89 14.80 -5.94
N GLN A 88 -15.05 14.19 -6.16
CA GLN A 88 -15.27 12.76 -5.97
C GLN A 88 -15.16 11.94 -7.25
N SER A 89 -15.25 12.58 -8.42
CA SER A 89 -15.23 11.93 -9.72
C SER A 89 -14.90 12.91 -10.85
N ILE A 90 -14.63 12.42 -12.04
CA ILE A 90 -14.50 13.25 -13.25
C ILE A 90 -15.80 14.04 -13.50
N ALA A 91 -16.95 13.39 -13.35
CA ALA A 91 -18.25 14.09 -13.49
C ALA A 91 -18.44 15.20 -12.45
N ASP A 92 -17.96 15.00 -11.23
CA ASP A 92 -17.98 16.02 -10.18
C ASP A 92 -17.01 17.16 -10.50
N LEU A 93 -15.82 16.84 -11.03
CA LEU A 93 -14.86 17.83 -11.54
C LEU A 93 -15.49 18.69 -12.65
N GLN A 94 -16.13 18.07 -13.64
CA GLN A 94 -16.84 18.78 -14.72
C GLN A 94 -17.95 19.69 -14.21
N LYS A 95 -18.72 19.25 -13.21
CA LYS A 95 -19.79 20.02 -12.59
C LYS A 95 -19.29 21.28 -11.91
N TRP A 96 -18.13 21.18 -11.23
CA TRP A 96 -17.62 22.26 -10.39
C TRP A 96 -16.50 23.08 -11.01
N ALA A 97 -15.99 22.69 -12.18
CA ALA A 97 -14.97 23.47 -12.89
C ALA A 97 -15.48 24.89 -13.18
N VAL A 98 -14.61 25.86 -13.01
CA VAL A 98 -14.88 27.26 -13.39
C VAL A 98 -14.97 27.37 -14.91
N HIS A 99 -14.17 26.61 -15.60
CA HIS A 99 -14.07 26.50 -17.06
C HIS A 99 -14.39 25.05 -17.50
N PRO A 100 -15.66 24.71 -17.72
CA PRO A 100 -16.06 23.35 -18.08
C PRO A 100 -15.42 22.82 -19.35
N GLU A 101 -15.04 23.70 -20.27
CA GLU A 101 -14.31 23.37 -21.51
C GLU A 101 -12.93 22.78 -21.25
N GLU A 102 -12.26 23.14 -20.17
CA GLU A 102 -10.93 22.61 -19.81
C GLU A 102 -10.97 21.18 -19.30
N VAL A 103 -12.15 20.71 -18.90
CA VAL A 103 -12.34 19.39 -18.29
C VAL A 103 -13.20 18.44 -19.12
N ALA A 104 -13.64 18.87 -20.30
CA ALA A 104 -14.54 18.09 -21.16
C ALA A 104 -13.93 16.74 -21.56
N ASP A 105 -12.64 16.72 -21.86
CA ASP A 105 -11.88 15.56 -22.33
C ASP A 105 -10.85 15.05 -21.31
N VAL A 106 -10.99 15.38 -20.00
CA VAL A 106 -10.07 14.89 -18.99
C VAL A 106 -10.23 13.38 -18.82
N TYR A 107 -9.18 12.65 -19.14
CA TYR A 107 -9.09 11.19 -19.04
C TYR A 107 -7.99 10.73 -18.06
N ASP A 108 -7.09 11.63 -17.70
CA ASP A 108 -5.97 11.38 -16.82
C ASP A 108 -6.02 12.39 -15.65
N LEU A 109 -5.93 11.88 -14.43
CA LEU A 109 -6.03 12.67 -13.21
C LEU A 109 -4.67 12.94 -12.55
N HIS A 110 -3.54 12.69 -13.22
CA HIS A 110 -2.24 13.09 -12.74
C HIS A 110 -2.09 14.62 -12.71
N ARG A 111 -1.18 15.10 -11.90
CA ARG A 111 -0.99 16.52 -11.56
C ARG A 111 -0.97 17.46 -12.77
N HIS A 112 -0.26 17.09 -13.81
CA HIS A 112 -0.10 17.95 -15.00
C HIS A 112 -1.38 18.12 -15.82
N PHE A 113 -2.43 17.31 -15.54
CA PHE A 113 -3.76 17.48 -16.14
C PHE A 113 -4.74 18.25 -15.23
N VAL A 114 -4.53 18.22 -13.91
CA VAL A 114 -5.54 18.70 -12.98
C VAL A 114 -5.10 19.86 -12.08
N ASP A 115 -3.79 20.14 -11.96
CA ASP A 115 -3.27 21.17 -11.04
C ASP A 115 -3.72 22.60 -11.41
N ASP A 116 -3.91 22.88 -12.70
CA ASP A 116 -4.28 24.21 -13.18
C ASP A 116 -5.80 24.43 -13.25
N ILE A 117 -6.61 23.37 -13.06
CA ILE A 117 -8.07 23.45 -13.07
C ILE A 117 -8.55 24.17 -11.83
N GLU A 118 -9.26 25.29 -12.02
CA GLU A 118 -9.99 25.97 -10.95
C GLU A 118 -11.40 25.39 -10.78
N VAL A 119 -11.84 25.24 -9.53
CA VAL A 119 -13.20 24.80 -9.24
C VAL A 119 -13.92 25.78 -8.31
N TRP A 120 -15.23 25.80 -8.37
CA TRP A 120 -16.08 26.50 -7.43
C TRP A 120 -16.09 25.75 -6.09
N ILE A 121 -15.72 26.43 -5.03
CA ILE A 121 -15.63 25.83 -3.68
C ILE A 121 -16.98 25.81 -2.99
N ASP A 122 -17.77 26.83 -3.20
CA ASP A 122 -19.12 26.99 -2.65
C ASP A 122 -20.20 26.61 -3.67
N ASP A 123 -21.39 26.32 -3.19
CA ASP A 123 -22.53 25.95 -4.03
C ASP A 123 -23.11 27.12 -4.82
N ASP A 124 -22.92 28.36 -4.33
CA ASP A 124 -23.36 29.61 -4.98
C ASP A 124 -22.40 30.02 -6.11
N LYS A 125 -21.29 29.32 -6.30
CA LYS A 125 -20.27 29.57 -7.34
C LYS A 125 -19.69 31.00 -7.25
N THR A 126 -19.34 31.41 -6.04
CA THR A 126 -18.74 32.73 -5.75
C THR A 126 -17.26 32.65 -5.37
N ILE A 127 -16.85 31.50 -4.81
CA ILE A 127 -15.51 31.28 -4.29
C ILE A 127 -14.78 30.24 -5.18
N LYS A 128 -13.65 30.64 -5.73
CA LYS A 128 -12.79 29.76 -6.54
C LYS A 128 -11.67 29.15 -5.71
N GLY A 129 -11.27 27.93 -6.04
CA GLY A 129 -10.12 27.27 -5.44
C GLY A 129 -9.26 26.54 -6.45
N LYS A 130 -8.01 26.31 -6.06
CA LYS A 130 -7.04 25.48 -6.79
C LYS A 130 -6.78 24.21 -6.02
N ARG A 131 -6.37 23.16 -6.75
CA ARG A 131 -6.00 21.90 -6.11
C ARG A 131 -4.80 22.11 -5.17
N ILE A 132 -4.83 21.46 -4.01
CA ILE A 132 -3.69 21.45 -3.09
C ILE A 132 -2.49 20.74 -3.75
N PRO A 133 -1.23 21.15 -3.49
CA PRO A 133 -0.08 20.64 -4.22
C PRO A 133 0.31 19.20 -3.87
N GLU A 134 -0.20 18.66 -2.77
CA GLU A 134 0.14 17.32 -2.29
C GLU A 134 -0.45 16.21 -3.16
N VAL A 135 0.23 15.07 -3.13
CA VAL A 135 -0.20 13.81 -3.71
C VAL A 135 -0.35 12.77 -2.60
N PHE A 136 -1.05 11.69 -2.87
CA PHE A 136 -1.17 10.59 -1.91
C PHE A 136 0.15 9.85 -1.69
N ASP A 137 0.27 9.29 -0.51
CA ASP A 137 1.22 8.20 -0.24
C ASP A 137 0.87 6.99 -1.11
N CYS A 138 1.87 6.36 -1.73
CA CYS A 138 1.67 5.16 -2.55
C CYS A 138 0.96 4.01 -1.80
N TRP A 139 0.99 4.03 -0.48
CA TRP A 139 0.27 3.06 0.34
C TRP A 139 -1.25 3.30 0.39
N VAL A 140 -1.73 4.50 0.08
CA VAL A 140 -3.16 4.75 -0.15
C VAL A 140 -3.61 4.05 -1.43
N GLU A 141 -2.83 4.17 -2.50
CA GLU A 141 -3.11 3.52 -3.79
C GLU A 141 -3.11 1.99 -3.64
N SER A 142 -2.06 1.41 -3.06
CA SER A 142 -1.98 -0.04 -2.86
C SER A 142 -3.00 -0.55 -1.84
N GLY A 143 -3.28 0.23 -0.79
CA GLY A 143 -4.30 -0.11 0.22
C GLY A 143 -5.72 -0.08 -0.31
N SER A 144 -5.98 0.68 -1.38
CA SER A 144 -7.28 0.76 -2.05
C SER A 144 -7.54 -0.39 -3.04
N MET A 145 -6.55 -1.24 -3.31
CA MET A 145 -6.62 -2.29 -4.33
C MET A 145 -7.89 -3.15 -4.28
N PRO A 146 -8.43 -3.59 -3.12
CA PRO A 146 -9.58 -4.48 -3.09
C PRO A 146 -10.83 -3.91 -3.77
N TYR A 147 -11.00 -2.59 -3.76
CA TYR A 147 -12.14 -1.90 -4.38
C TYR A 147 -11.74 -1.11 -5.63
N ALA A 148 -10.56 -0.49 -5.64
CA ALA A 148 -10.09 0.27 -6.80
C ALA A 148 -9.84 -0.62 -8.03
N SER A 149 -9.40 -1.87 -7.86
CA SER A 149 -9.23 -2.82 -8.96
C SER A 149 -10.56 -3.19 -9.66
N ARG A 150 -11.69 -2.94 -9.02
CA ARG A 150 -13.03 -3.12 -9.56
C ARG A 150 -13.65 -1.81 -10.07
N HIS A 151 -12.93 -0.69 -9.94
CA HIS A 151 -13.44 0.66 -10.19
C HIS A 151 -14.72 0.97 -9.38
N TYR A 152 -14.83 0.34 -8.19
CA TYR A 152 -15.93 0.61 -7.26
C TYR A 152 -15.81 2.02 -6.67
N PRO A 153 -16.91 2.80 -6.50
CA PRO A 153 -18.33 2.41 -6.69
C PRO A 153 -18.89 2.72 -8.08
N PHE A 154 -18.07 3.16 -9.04
CA PHE A 154 -18.53 3.64 -10.34
C PHE A 154 -18.89 2.50 -11.30
N GLU A 155 -18.15 1.38 -11.22
CA GLU A 155 -18.36 0.18 -12.02
C GLU A 155 -18.32 -1.07 -11.14
N ASN A 156 -18.77 -2.20 -11.70
CA ASN A 156 -18.68 -3.55 -11.08
C ASN A 156 -19.21 -3.63 -9.64
N LYS A 157 -20.17 -2.78 -9.28
CA LYS A 157 -20.70 -2.69 -7.91
C LYS A 157 -21.18 -4.03 -7.39
N GLN A 158 -22.00 -4.75 -8.17
CA GLN A 158 -22.52 -6.05 -7.76
C GLN A 158 -21.40 -7.06 -7.53
N VAL A 159 -20.43 -7.15 -8.44
CA VAL A 159 -19.29 -8.06 -8.32
C VAL A 159 -18.47 -7.77 -7.06
N PHE A 160 -18.25 -6.48 -6.76
CA PHE A 160 -17.55 -6.09 -5.54
C PHE A 160 -18.34 -6.50 -4.29
N GLU A 161 -19.61 -6.17 -4.20
CA GLU A 161 -20.45 -6.49 -3.04
C GLU A 161 -20.61 -8.00 -2.78
N GLU A 162 -20.54 -8.82 -3.84
CA GLU A 162 -20.58 -10.29 -3.73
C GLU A 162 -19.23 -10.93 -3.38
N THR A 163 -18.12 -10.27 -3.63
CA THR A 163 -16.77 -10.83 -3.50
C THR A 163 -15.89 -10.13 -2.46
N TYR A 164 -16.41 -9.12 -1.78
CA TYR A 164 -15.70 -8.40 -0.73
C TYR A 164 -16.19 -8.84 0.67
N PRO A 165 -15.30 -9.09 1.62
CA PRO A 165 -13.84 -8.92 1.59
C PRO A 165 -13.14 -9.93 0.66
N ALA A 166 -11.92 -9.60 0.23
CA ALA A 166 -11.12 -10.49 -0.59
C ALA A 166 -10.86 -11.81 0.15
N GLN A 167 -10.97 -12.94 -0.55
CA GLN A 167 -10.90 -14.25 0.09
C GLN A 167 -9.49 -14.62 0.55
N PHE A 168 -8.44 -14.12 -0.15
CA PHE A 168 -7.07 -14.52 0.11
C PHE A 168 -6.06 -13.47 -0.28
N VAL A 169 -5.03 -13.29 0.57
CA VAL A 169 -3.83 -12.52 0.26
C VAL A 169 -2.59 -13.26 0.75
N SER A 170 -1.50 -13.18 0.00
CA SER A 170 -0.22 -13.76 0.41
C SER A 170 0.93 -12.81 0.14
N GLU A 171 1.76 -12.58 1.17
CA GLU A 171 2.99 -11.79 1.09
C GLU A 171 3.94 -12.15 2.24
N TYR A 172 5.17 -11.61 2.23
CA TYR A 172 6.12 -11.86 3.31
C TYR A 172 5.85 -10.98 4.54
N ILE A 173 6.41 -11.39 5.66
CA ILE A 173 6.12 -10.89 7.02
C ILE A 173 6.26 -9.36 7.19
N ALA A 174 7.06 -8.66 6.39
CA ALA A 174 7.17 -7.21 6.49
C ALA A 174 5.86 -6.49 6.15
N GLN A 175 4.99 -7.13 5.35
CA GLN A 175 3.70 -6.55 4.95
C GLN A 175 2.67 -6.48 6.08
N THR A 176 2.92 -7.11 7.22
CA THR A 176 2.14 -6.87 8.45
C THR A 176 2.23 -5.42 8.94
N ARG A 177 3.28 -4.68 8.52
CA ARG A 177 3.47 -3.24 8.77
C ARG A 177 3.55 -2.43 7.46
N GLY A 178 3.06 -2.97 6.38
CA GLY A 178 3.02 -2.38 5.04
C GLY A 178 1.66 -2.60 4.42
N TRP A 179 1.60 -3.33 3.32
CA TRP A 179 0.39 -3.49 2.51
C TRP A 179 -0.79 -4.10 3.28
N PHE A 180 -0.60 -5.14 4.07
CA PHE A 180 -1.70 -5.72 4.86
C PHE A 180 -2.31 -4.69 5.83
N TYR A 181 -1.45 -3.90 6.49
CA TYR A 181 -1.89 -2.88 7.41
C TYR A 181 -2.64 -1.74 6.70
N THR A 182 -2.08 -1.20 5.63
CA THR A 182 -2.70 -0.07 4.91
C THR A 182 -4.00 -0.46 4.24
N MET A 183 -4.07 -1.67 3.66
CA MET A 183 -5.30 -2.24 3.10
C MET A 183 -6.38 -2.41 4.18
N HIS A 184 -6.00 -2.88 5.37
CA HIS A 184 -6.93 -3.03 6.49
C HIS A 184 -7.44 -1.68 7.02
N VAL A 185 -6.55 -0.68 7.16
CA VAL A 185 -6.94 0.69 7.56
C VAL A 185 -7.93 1.30 6.58
N MET A 186 -7.65 1.19 5.26
CA MET A 186 -8.54 1.71 4.23
C MET A 186 -9.89 1.00 4.23
N SER A 187 -9.90 -0.32 4.33
CA SER A 187 -11.13 -1.11 4.33
C SER A 187 -12.01 -0.85 5.56
N VAL A 188 -11.42 -0.84 6.73
CA VAL A 188 -12.17 -0.56 7.97
C VAL A 188 -12.65 0.89 8.00
N GLY A 189 -11.84 1.83 7.51
CA GLY A 189 -12.21 3.23 7.47
C GLY A 189 -13.37 3.55 6.50
N ILE A 190 -13.52 2.80 5.41
CA ILE A 190 -14.51 3.04 4.36
C ILE A 190 -15.72 2.12 4.48
N PHE A 191 -15.50 0.84 4.80
CA PHE A 191 -16.54 -0.19 4.75
C PHE A 191 -16.86 -0.79 6.13
N GLU A 192 -16.18 -0.35 7.20
CA GLU A 192 -16.32 -0.91 8.56
C GLU A 192 -16.09 -2.42 8.62
N GLN A 193 -15.27 -2.96 7.71
CA GLN A 193 -15.06 -4.40 7.50
C GLN A 193 -13.59 -4.68 7.18
N GLN A 194 -13.11 -5.90 7.51
CA GLN A 194 -11.76 -6.34 7.14
C GLN A 194 -11.58 -6.37 5.62
N ALA A 195 -10.34 -6.16 5.16
CA ALA A 195 -10.03 -6.19 3.72
C ALA A 195 -10.02 -7.60 3.14
N VAL A 196 -9.65 -8.60 3.95
CA VAL A 196 -9.32 -9.96 3.52
C VAL A 196 -9.78 -10.96 4.57
N GLU A 197 -10.25 -12.13 4.13
CA GLU A 197 -10.62 -13.23 5.02
C GLU A 197 -9.40 -14.05 5.47
N ASN A 198 -8.52 -14.41 4.52
CA ASN A 198 -7.39 -15.30 4.76
C ASN A 198 -6.07 -14.65 4.36
N THR A 199 -5.15 -14.52 5.32
CA THR A 199 -3.83 -13.91 5.13
C THR A 199 -2.73 -14.94 5.34
N LEU A 200 -2.05 -15.31 4.27
CA LEU A 200 -0.87 -16.17 4.34
C LEU A 200 0.40 -15.31 4.34
N THR A 201 1.25 -15.50 5.35
CA THR A 201 2.44 -14.69 5.55
C THR A 201 3.68 -15.57 5.59
N THR A 202 4.58 -15.34 4.64
CA THR A 202 5.86 -16.04 4.59
C THR A 202 6.94 -15.29 5.36
N GLY A 203 7.98 -16.01 5.77
CA GLY A 203 9.21 -15.42 6.28
C GLY A 203 10.02 -14.71 5.20
N THR A 204 11.19 -14.23 5.58
CA THR A 204 12.12 -13.56 4.65
C THR A 204 13.17 -14.55 4.14
N ILE A 205 13.40 -14.54 2.83
CA ILE A 205 14.54 -15.24 2.24
C ILE A 205 15.73 -14.30 2.26
N LEU A 206 16.77 -14.69 2.98
CA LEU A 206 18.03 -13.96 3.12
C LEU A 206 19.09 -14.53 2.18
N ALA A 207 20.13 -13.75 1.90
CA ALA A 207 21.31 -14.25 1.20
C ALA A 207 22.00 -15.36 2.01
N ALA A 208 22.90 -16.12 1.38
CA ALA A 208 23.58 -17.25 2.01
C ALA A 208 24.35 -16.85 3.29
N ASP A 209 24.81 -15.60 3.37
CA ASP A 209 25.49 -15.02 4.53
C ASP A 209 24.53 -14.48 5.61
N GLY A 210 23.22 -14.63 5.44
CA GLY A 210 22.19 -14.11 6.34
C GLY A 210 21.87 -12.63 6.15
N SER A 211 22.52 -11.93 5.23
CA SER A 211 22.22 -10.54 4.94
C SER A 211 20.93 -10.39 4.11
N LYS A 212 20.26 -9.24 4.26
CA LYS A 212 19.07 -8.93 3.43
C LYS A 212 19.47 -8.84 1.96
N MET A 213 18.76 -9.57 1.10
CA MET A 213 18.91 -9.49 -0.34
C MET A 213 18.53 -8.10 -0.85
N SER A 214 19.34 -7.52 -1.73
CA SER A 214 19.03 -6.25 -2.38
C SER A 214 19.64 -6.15 -3.78
N LYS A 215 18.96 -5.43 -4.67
CA LYS A 215 19.45 -5.16 -6.03
C LYS A 215 20.77 -4.39 -6.03
N SER A 216 20.95 -3.46 -5.09
CA SER A 216 22.18 -2.68 -4.97
C SER A 216 23.38 -3.50 -4.53
N LYS A 217 23.18 -4.52 -3.68
CA LYS A 217 24.24 -5.42 -3.21
C LYS A 217 24.51 -6.58 -4.18
N LYS A 218 23.57 -6.87 -5.09
CA LYS A 218 23.64 -8.01 -6.01
C LYS A 218 23.94 -9.34 -5.30
N ASN A 219 23.41 -9.52 -4.08
CA ASN A 219 23.70 -10.63 -3.17
C ASN A 219 22.61 -11.71 -3.19
N PHE A 220 21.91 -11.86 -4.29
CA PHE A 220 20.92 -12.91 -4.50
C PHE A 220 21.13 -13.55 -5.87
N PRO A 221 20.89 -14.86 -6.00
CA PRO A 221 20.92 -15.52 -7.30
C PRO A 221 19.76 -15.04 -8.16
N ASP A 222 19.96 -15.04 -9.47
CA ASP A 222 18.85 -14.86 -10.41
C ASP A 222 17.91 -16.07 -10.30
N PRO A 223 16.63 -15.88 -9.94
CA PRO A 223 15.68 -16.98 -9.84
C PRO A 223 15.55 -17.81 -11.11
N MET A 224 15.65 -17.18 -12.30
CA MET A 224 15.59 -17.91 -13.57
C MET A 224 16.81 -18.81 -13.76
N ALA A 225 18.01 -18.34 -13.42
CA ALA A 225 19.21 -19.18 -13.48
C ALA A 225 19.15 -20.37 -12.51
N VAL A 226 18.51 -20.20 -11.34
CA VAL A 226 18.26 -21.30 -10.39
C VAL A 226 17.27 -22.31 -10.98
N ILE A 227 16.19 -21.83 -11.60
CA ILE A 227 15.16 -22.65 -12.24
C ILE A 227 15.77 -23.44 -13.42
N ASP A 228 16.57 -22.81 -14.25
CA ASP A 228 17.23 -23.47 -15.40
C ASP A 228 18.18 -24.58 -14.95
N ARG A 229 18.89 -24.39 -13.84
CA ARG A 229 19.82 -25.38 -13.29
C ARG A 229 19.15 -26.54 -12.58
N PHE A 230 18.15 -26.28 -11.77
CA PHE A 230 17.63 -27.25 -10.82
C PHE A 230 16.17 -27.67 -11.11
N GLY A 231 15.48 -26.97 -11.98
CA GLY A 231 14.05 -27.15 -12.25
C GLY A 231 13.17 -26.37 -11.28
N VAL A 232 12.02 -25.90 -11.78
CA VAL A 232 11.06 -25.11 -11.01
C VAL A 232 10.50 -25.89 -9.81
N ASP A 233 10.24 -27.19 -9.98
CA ASP A 233 9.64 -28.02 -8.93
C ASP A 233 10.60 -28.20 -7.75
N SER A 234 11.90 -28.33 -8.02
CA SER A 234 12.92 -28.42 -6.96
C SER A 234 12.98 -27.13 -6.13
N LEU A 235 12.96 -25.98 -6.79
CA LEU A 235 12.94 -24.68 -6.10
C LEU A 235 11.63 -24.48 -5.30
N ARG A 236 10.49 -24.80 -5.90
CA ARG A 236 9.20 -24.72 -5.22
C ARG A 236 9.13 -25.60 -3.98
N LEU A 237 9.55 -26.86 -4.11
CA LEU A 237 9.54 -27.79 -2.98
C LEU A 237 10.50 -27.35 -1.88
N TYR A 238 11.69 -26.83 -2.24
CA TYR A 238 12.63 -26.24 -1.29
C TYR A 238 11.96 -25.12 -0.46
N LEU A 239 11.31 -24.18 -1.11
CA LEU A 239 10.66 -23.06 -0.44
C LEU A 239 9.45 -23.52 0.38
N MET A 240 8.57 -24.35 -0.21
CA MET A 240 7.33 -24.79 0.43
C MET A 240 7.56 -25.71 1.64
N SER A 241 8.67 -26.48 1.66
CA SER A 241 9.04 -27.34 2.78
C SER A 241 9.90 -26.64 3.85
N SER A 242 10.32 -25.41 3.61
CA SER A 242 11.21 -24.67 4.49
C SER A 242 10.46 -23.91 5.60
N PRO A 243 11.17 -23.46 6.66
CA PRO A 243 10.61 -22.63 7.71
C PRO A 243 10.01 -21.30 7.20
N VAL A 244 10.32 -20.86 5.97
CA VAL A 244 9.74 -19.66 5.39
C VAL A 244 8.21 -19.70 5.35
N MET A 245 7.62 -20.87 5.18
CA MET A 245 6.17 -21.09 5.21
C MET A 245 5.57 -20.98 6.62
N LYS A 246 6.40 -20.94 7.64
CA LYS A 246 6.00 -20.69 9.04
C LYS A 246 6.27 -19.25 9.50
N GLY A 247 6.53 -18.34 8.54
CA GLY A 247 6.86 -16.94 8.84
C GLY A 247 8.28 -16.73 9.36
N GLU A 248 9.14 -17.74 9.31
CA GLU A 248 10.53 -17.70 9.77
C GLU A 248 11.49 -17.37 8.63
N ASN A 249 12.62 -16.75 8.94
CA ASN A 249 13.63 -16.45 7.93
C ASN A 249 14.43 -17.69 7.56
N ILE A 250 14.84 -17.78 6.30
CA ILE A 250 15.82 -18.77 5.81
C ILE A 250 16.97 -18.07 5.09
N ASN A 251 18.16 -18.67 5.14
CA ASN A 251 19.27 -18.29 4.27
C ASN A 251 19.20 -19.16 3.01
N PHE A 252 19.11 -18.52 1.84
CA PHE A 252 19.00 -19.25 0.57
C PHE A 252 20.24 -20.09 0.31
N ASN A 253 20.03 -21.37 -0.02
CA ASN A 253 21.11 -22.34 -0.23
C ASN A 253 20.85 -23.18 -1.50
N GLU A 254 21.59 -22.88 -2.58
CA GLU A 254 21.47 -23.63 -3.84
C GLU A 254 21.80 -25.13 -3.70
N LYS A 255 22.66 -25.50 -2.75
CA LYS A 255 22.97 -26.90 -2.49
C LYS A 255 21.74 -27.66 -2.00
N GLU A 256 20.93 -27.07 -1.14
CA GLU A 256 19.69 -27.69 -0.67
C GLU A 256 18.67 -27.87 -1.81
N VAL A 257 18.57 -26.88 -2.72
CA VAL A 257 17.75 -27.00 -3.93
C VAL A 257 18.25 -28.16 -4.81
N SER A 258 19.58 -28.30 -4.99
CA SER A 258 20.18 -29.39 -5.71
C SER A 258 19.91 -30.76 -5.07
N ASP A 259 19.97 -30.83 -3.75
CA ASP A 259 19.74 -32.09 -3.01
C ASP A 259 18.25 -32.51 -3.07
N ILE A 260 17.33 -31.57 -3.08
CA ILE A 260 15.90 -31.83 -3.34
C ILE A 260 15.70 -32.37 -4.76
N ARG A 261 16.33 -31.76 -5.76
CA ARG A 261 16.28 -32.26 -7.14
C ARG A 261 16.66 -33.76 -7.24
N LYS A 262 17.75 -34.17 -6.60
CA LYS A 262 18.21 -35.58 -6.59
C LYS A 262 17.25 -36.52 -5.88
N ARG A 263 16.34 -36.02 -5.04
CA ARG A 263 15.35 -36.86 -4.34
C ARG A 263 14.05 -37.00 -5.13
N ILE A 264 13.77 -36.06 -6.03
CA ILE A 264 12.54 -36.07 -6.84
C ILE A 264 12.77 -36.79 -8.16
N PHE A 265 13.96 -36.62 -8.77
CA PHE A 265 14.38 -37.16 -10.08
C PHE A 265 15.60 -38.06 -9.94
#